data_5f96d9e647a96821d3f5406b49cc35a3
#
_entry.id   5f96d9e647a96821d3f5406b49cc35a3
#
_cell.length_a   1.000
_cell.length_b   1.000
_cell.length_c   1.000
_cell.angle_alpha   90.00
_cell.angle_beta   90.00
_cell.angle_gamma   90.00
#
_symmetry.space_group_name_H-M   'P 1'
#
loop_
_entity.id
_entity.type
_entity.pdbx_description
1 polymer ?
#
loop_
_entity_poly.entity_id
_entity_poly.type
_entity_poly.pdbx_seq_one_letter_code
_entity_poly.pdbx_strand_id
1 'polypeptide(L)'
;MKRMIPAALLALVLIAGGGWWLTTQLGGQTDIPAGALDAQESAEEVDTSSIVEMVQGDADAPITVVEYASYTCPHCANFHANQYKDLKAEYIDTGKVKFVFREVYFDRFGLWASMVARCGGQERFFGITDLIFKGQQTWVGSGQPGEVVGELRKIGRLAGLNDDQLESCLQDANKAQTLVAWYEENADADKITGTPSFVIDGEMHSNMSWADFKEILDEKLGDA
;
A
#
# COMPACT_ATOMS: atom_id res chain seq x y z
N MET A 1 -16.44 -47.63 69.85
CA MET A 1 -16.80 -47.96 68.46
C MET A 1 -17.16 -46.69 67.73
N LYS A 2 -16.22 -46.10 67.01
CA LYS A 2 -16.44 -44.85 66.20
C LYS A 2 -17.09 -45.26 64.89
N ARG A 3 -18.33 -44.76 64.62
CA ARG A 3 -18.99 -44.95 63.32
C ARG A 3 -18.42 -43.98 62.34
N MET A 4 -17.67 -44.47 61.40
CA MET A 4 -17.20 -43.76 60.15
C MET A 4 -18.41 -43.61 59.26
N ILE A 5 -18.87 -42.38 59.03
CA ILE A 5 -19.83 -42.05 57.99
C ILE A 5 -19.02 -41.99 56.67
N PRO A 6 -19.43 -42.70 55.60
CA PRO A 6 -18.63 -42.69 54.36
C PRO A 6 -18.73 -41.35 53.65
N ALA A 7 -17.58 -40.79 53.35
CA ALA A 7 -17.38 -39.51 52.66
C ALA A 7 -17.97 -39.46 51.24
N ALA A 8 -18.53 -40.56 50.75
CA ALA A 8 -19.10 -40.67 49.39
C ALA A 8 -20.42 -39.93 49.15
N LEU A 9 -21.21 -39.66 50.20
CA LEU A 9 -22.50 -38.99 50.02
C LEU A 9 -22.41 -37.44 49.94
N LEU A 10 -21.33 -36.85 50.43
CA LEU A 10 -21.13 -35.40 50.36
C LEU A 10 -20.63 -34.93 48.97
N ALA A 11 -19.95 -35.81 48.19
CA ALA A 11 -19.45 -35.45 46.87
C ALA A 11 -20.58 -35.37 45.81
N LEU A 12 -21.66 -36.17 45.95
CA LEU A 12 -22.77 -36.20 44.98
C LEU A 12 -23.68 -34.97 45.04
N VAL A 13 -23.80 -34.31 46.19
CA VAL A 13 -24.61 -33.11 46.37
C VAL A 13 -23.92 -31.87 45.79
N LEU A 14 -22.59 -31.81 45.80
CA LEU A 14 -21.83 -30.71 45.22
C LEU A 14 -21.80 -30.75 43.70
N ILE A 15 -21.83 -31.95 43.09
CA ILE A 15 -21.84 -32.10 41.62
C ILE A 15 -23.24 -31.76 41.07
N ALA A 16 -24.33 -32.11 41.75
CA ALA A 16 -25.68 -31.78 41.31
C ALA A 16 -26.03 -30.30 41.46
N GLY A 17 -25.58 -29.65 42.54
CA GLY A 17 -25.83 -28.22 42.79
C GLY A 17 -24.97 -27.30 41.93
N GLY A 18 -23.69 -27.66 41.69
CA GLY A 18 -22.77 -26.89 40.87
C GLY A 18 -23.13 -26.94 39.36
N GLY A 19 -23.60 -28.10 38.90
CA GLY A 19 -24.02 -28.28 37.50
C GLY A 19 -25.27 -27.47 37.15
N TRP A 20 -26.22 -27.37 38.06
CA TRP A 20 -27.45 -26.59 37.82
C TRP A 20 -27.19 -25.08 37.87
N TRP A 21 -26.27 -24.61 38.73
CA TRP A 21 -25.88 -23.19 38.76
C TRP A 21 -25.10 -22.76 37.49
N LEU A 22 -24.22 -23.63 36.97
CA LEU A 22 -23.49 -23.35 35.70
C LEU A 22 -24.43 -23.31 34.50
N THR A 23 -25.44 -24.20 34.42
CA THR A 23 -26.36 -24.22 33.27
C THR A 23 -27.33 -23.04 33.30
N THR A 24 -27.66 -22.46 34.46
CA THR A 24 -28.48 -21.25 34.56
C THR A 24 -27.69 -19.96 34.24
N GLN A 25 -26.35 -19.98 34.38
CA GLN A 25 -25.50 -18.83 34.00
C GLN A 25 -25.09 -18.87 32.51
N LEU A 26 -25.04 -20.05 31.90
CA LEU A 26 -24.73 -20.21 30.49
C LEU A 26 -25.96 -20.19 29.55
N GLY A 27 -27.17 -20.18 30.17
CA GLY A 27 -28.44 -20.09 29.45
C GLY A 27 -28.93 -18.65 29.20
N GLY A 28 -28.06 -17.65 29.29
CA GLY A 28 -28.32 -16.36 28.71
C GLY A 28 -28.34 -16.51 27.17
N GLN A 29 -29.54 -16.73 26.63
CA GLN A 29 -29.79 -16.43 25.22
C GLN A 29 -29.37 -14.99 25.03
N THR A 30 -28.19 -14.80 24.42
CA THR A 30 -27.93 -13.54 23.74
C THR A 30 -28.92 -13.58 22.56
N ASP A 31 -30.08 -12.97 22.73
CA ASP A 31 -30.89 -12.49 21.62
C ASP A 31 -29.99 -11.54 20.86
N ILE A 32 -29.22 -12.08 19.88
CA ILE A 32 -28.58 -11.27 18.87
C ILE A 32 -29.75 -10.70 18.08
N PRO A 33 -29.99 -9.36 18.12
CA PRO A 33 -31.06 -8.79 17.34
C PRO A 33 -30.89 -9.24 15.88
N ALA A 34 -31.94 -9.66 15.24
CA ALA A 34 -31.90 -10.12 13.84
C ALA A 34 -31.20 -9.10 12.91
N GLY A 35 -31.20 -7.80 13.26
CA GLY A 35 -30.45 -6.75 12.59
C GLY A 35 -28.93 -6.78 12.80
N ALA A 36 -28.38 -7.60 13.73
CA ALA A 36 -26.94 -7.72 13.89
C ALA A 36 -26.30 -8.70 12.85
N LEU A 37 -27.11 -9.47 12.16
CA LEU A 37 -26.66 -10.32 11.04
C LEU A 37 -26.71 -9.57 9.69
N ASP A 38 -27.47 -8.47 9.62
CA ASP A 38 -27.50 -7.58 8.47
C ASP A 38 -26.37 -6.54 8.50
N ALA A 39 -25.62 -6.44 9.60
CA ALA A 39 -24.42 -5.62 9.70
C ALA A 39 -23.17 -6.27 9.08
N GLN A 40 -23.33 -7.31 8.27
CA GLN A 40 -22.42 -7.66 7.17
C GLN A 40 -22.82 -6.83 5.95
N GLU A 41 -23.08 -5.57 6.25
CA GLU A 41 -23.26 -4.50 5.29
C GLU A 41 -21.95 -4.40 4.51
N SER A 42 -22.08 -4.59 3.20
CA SER A 42 -21.08 -4.27 2.20
C SER A 42 -20.15 -3.17 2.71
N ALA A 43 -18.87 -3.47 2.90
CA ALA A 43 -17.87 -2.41 2.98
C ALA A 43 -18.18 -1.50 1.79
N GLU A 44 -18.61 -0.26 2.02
CA GLU A 44 -18.86 0.69 0.95
C GLU A 44 -17.58 0.70 0.12
N GLU A 45 -17.72 0.32 -1.14
CA GLU A 45 -16.62 0.31 -2.10
C GLU A 45 -16.07 1.73 -2.16
N VAL A 46 -14.81 1.92 -1.77
CA VAL A 46 -14.21 3.25 -1.72
C VAL A 46 -14.10 3.76 -3.15
N ASP A 47 -14.75 4.90 -3.44
CA ASP A 47 -14.66 5.55 -4.75
C ASP A 47 -13.21 6.01 -5.01
N THR A 48 -12.52 5.31 -5.90
CA THR A 48 -11.13 5.58 -6.28
C THR A 48 -11.00 6.57 -7.45
N SER A 49 -12.11 7.00 -8.05
CA SER A 49 -12.15 7.87 -9.26
C SER A 49 -11.45 9.22 -9.09
N SER A 50 -11.28 9.67 -7.83
CA SER A 50 -10.56 10.91 -7.50
C SER A 50 -9.03 10.79 -7.55
N ILE A 51 -8.50 9.56 -7.71
CA ILE A 51 -7.05 9.34 -7.81
C ILE A 51 -6.60 9.59 -9.25
N VAL A 52 -5.70 10.54 -9.37
CA VAL A 52 -5.10 10.88 -10.67
C VAL A 52 -3.89 10.00 -10.93
N GLU A 53 -3.82 9.40 -12.13
CA GLU A 53 -2.64 8.68 -12.60
C GLU A 53 -1.42 9.62 -12.68
N MET A 54 -0.28 9.13 -12.22
CA MET A 54 0.97 9.87 -12.31
C MET A 54 1.73 9.46 -13.56
N VAL A 55 1.69 10.33 -14.56
CA VAL A 55 2.17 10.04 -15.92
C VAL A 55 3.33 10.95 -16.27
N GLN A 56 4.33 10.40 -16.97
CA GLN A 56 5.46 11.12 -17.57
C GLN A 56 5.70 10.65 -19.00
N GLY A 57 6.12 11.57 -19.88
CA GLY A 57 6.31 11.33 -21.30
C GLY A 57 5.12 11.79 -22.14
N ASP A 58 5.15 11.41 -23.42
CA ASP A 58 4.08 11.75 -24.35
C ASP A 58 2.84 10.88 -24.08
N ALA A 59 1.68 11.51 -24.02
CA ALA A 59 0.42 10.80 -23.82
C ALA A 59 0.08 9.84 -24.96
N ASP A 60 0.55 10.16 -26.17
CA ASP A 60 0.33 9.42 -27.42
C ASP A 60 1.51 8.50 -27.78
N ALA A 61 2.45 8.29 -26.83
CA ALA A 61 3.59 7.40 -27.06
C ALA A 61 3.11 5.97 -27.40
N PRO A 62 3.80 5.29 -28.34
CA PRO A 62 3.38 3.97 -28.83
C PRO A 62 3.43 2.87 -27.79
N ILE A 63 4.24 3.00 -26.74
CA ILE A 63 4.36 2.03 -25.65
C ILE A 63 3.92 2.66 -24.34
N THR A 64 3.11 1.94 -23.55
CA THR A 64 2.81 2.30 -22.18
C THR A 64 3.56 1.39 -21.21
N VAL A 65 4.32 1.97 -20.29
CA VAL A 65 5.00 1.28 -19.19
C VAL A 65 4.40 1.74 -17.87
N VAL A 66 3.77 0.85 -17.14
CA VAL A 66 3.29 1.08 -15.78
C VAL A 66 4.27 0.45 -14.80
N GLU A 67 4.93 1.25 -13.96
CA GLU A 67 5.74 0.75 -12.85
C GLU A 67 4.89 0.66 -11.58
N TYR A 68 4.88 -0.50 -10.95
CA TYR A 68 4.40 -0.72 -9.59
C TYR A 68 5.57 -0.70 -8.61
N ALA A 69 5.63 0.31 -7.76
CA ALA A 69 6.78 0.53 -6.87
C ALA A 69 6.37 0.96 -5.46
N SER A 70 7.12 0.50 -4.47
CA SER A 70 6.99 1.00 -3.09
C SER A 70 8.14 1.92 -2.73
N TYR A 71 7.84 3.03 -2.10
CA TYR A 71 8.87 3.96 -1.60
C TYR A 71 9.76 3.36 -0.50
N THR A 72 9.31 2.29 0.18
CA THR A 72 10.12 1.56 1.17
C THR A 72 10.88 0.37 0.59
N CYS A 73 10.65 0.03 -0.70
CA CYS A 73 11.34 -1.06 -1.37
C CYS A 73 12.77 -0.68 -1.83
N PRO A 74 13.84 -1.33 -1.35
CA PRO A 74 15.20 -1.02 -1.77
C PRO A 74 15.48 -1.35 -3.24
N HIS A 75 14.79 -2.35 -3.82
CA HIS A 75 14.92 -2.69 -5.23
C HIS A 75 14.32 -1.59 -6.13
N CYS A 76 13.22 -0.95 -5.72
CA CYS A 76 12.66 0.21 -6.40
C CYS A 76 13.62 1.39 -6.34
N ALA A 77 14.19 1.69 -5.19
CA ALA A 77 15.21 2.75 -5.07
C ALA A 77 16.42 2.47 -5.99
N ASN A 78 16.86 1.21 -6.09
CA ASN A 78 17.94 0.82 -7.00
C ASN A 78 17.55 1.00 -8.48
N PHE A 79 16.34 0.61 -8.87
CA PHE A 79 15.83 0.85 -10.23
C PHE A 79 15.85 2.35 -10.57
N HIS A 80 15.31 3.19 -9.69
CA HIS A 80 15.29 4.65 -9.88
C HIS A 80 16.68 5.28 -9.85
N ALA A 81 17.61 4.74 -9.09
CA ALA A 81 19.00 5.22 -9.07
C ALA A 81 19.77 4.94 -10.37
N ASN A 82 19.42 3.88 -11.08
CA ASN A 82 20.17 3.36 -12.23
C ASN A 82 19.30 3.32 -13.50
N GLN A 83 18.50 2.25 -13.67
CA GLN A 83 17.80 1.90 -14.91
C GLN A 83 16.76 2.95 -15.35
N TYR A 84 16.04 3.56 -14.39
CA TYR A 84 15.05 4.57 -14.71
C TYR A 84 15.63 5.80 -15.41
N LYS A 85 16.89 6.14 -15.15
CA LYS A 85 17.55 7.26 -15.82
C LYS A 85 17.75 6.98 -17.30
N ASP A 86 18.14 5.75 -17.63
CA ASP A 86 18.33 5.31 -19.01
C ASP A 86 16.97 5.18 -19.71
N LEU A 87 15.96 4.57 -19.02
CA LEU A 87 14.59 4.52 -19.52
C LEU A 87 14.04 5.92 -19.82
N LYS A 88 14.29 6.87 -18.92
CA LYS A 88 13.84 8.25 -19.10
C LYS A 88 14.51 8.90 -20.31
N ALA A 89 15.83 8.81 -20.41
CA ALA A 89 16.59 9.49 -21.44
C ALA A 89 16.38 8.87 -22.84
N GLU A 90 16.31 7.53 -22.93
CA GLU A 90 16.26 6.84 -24.22
C GLU A 90 14.82 6.64 -24.76
N TYR A 91 13.81 6.61 -23.88
CA TYR A 91 12.43 6.25 -24.25
C TYR A 91 11.39 7.28 -23.86
N ILE A 92 11.38 7.75 -22.60
CA ILE A 92 10.34 8.67 -22.13
C ILE A 92 10.53 10.07 -22.73
N ASP A 93 11.73 10.65 -22.62
CA ASP A 93 12.03 11.99 -23.12
C ASP A 93 12.06 12.05 -24.66
N THR A 94 12.14 10.90 -25.31
CA THR A 94 12.11 10.77 -26.79
C THR A 94 10.70 10.49 -27.33
N GLY A 95 9.68 10.43 -26.49
CA GLY A 95 8.30 10.21 -26.89
C GLY A 95 7.97 8.78 -27.31
N LYS A 96 8.84 7.80 -27.01
CA LYS A 96 8.61 6.39 -27.33
C LYS A 96 7.79 5.66 -26.27
N VAL A 97 7.86 6.12 -25.02
CA VAL A 97 7.21 5.52 -23.86
C VAL A 97 6.40 6.56 -23.10
N LYS A 98 5.15 6.23 -22.84
CA LYS A 98 4.32 6.82 -21.80
C LYS A 98 4.57 6.04 -20.52
N PHE A 99 5.18 6.68 -19.53
CA PHE A 99 5.50 6.06 -18.24
C PHE A 99 4.44 6.44 -17.20
N VAL A 100 3.90 5.42 -16.52
CA VAL A 100 2.92 5.56 -15.44
C VAL A 100 3.52 5.01 -14.16
N PHE A 101 3.40 5.74 -13.06
CA PHE A 101 3.88 5.30 -11.76
C PHE A 101 2.69 4.98 -10.85
N ARG A 102 2.62 3.75 -10.34
CA ARG A 102 1.61 3.28 -9.38
C ARG A 102 2.28 2.84 -8.09
N GLU A 103 1.90 3.47 -6.99
CA GLU A 103 2.45 3.17 -5.68
C GLU A 103 1.89 1.85 -5.14
N VAL A 104 2.78 1.11 -4.44
CA VAL A 104 2.46 -0.10 -3.67
C VAL A 104 2.76 0.17 -2.20
N TYR A 105 1.84 -0.19 -1.31
CA TYR A 105 1.95 0.08 0.12
C TYR A 105 2.17 -1.21 0.91
N PHE A 106 3.44 -1.52 1.26
CA PHE A 106 3.77 -2.61 2.18
C PHE A 106 3.61 -2.20 3.64
N ASP A 107 3.70 -0.91 3.89
CA ASP A 107 3.67 -0.33 5.22
C ASP A 107 3.19 1.14 5.19
N ARG A 108 2.92 1.69 6.38
CA ARG A 108 2.47 3.08 6.53
C ARG A 108 3.49 4.12 6.06
N PHE A 109 4.79 3.81 6.09
CA PHE A 109 5.82 4.77 5.69
C PHE A 109 5.83 4.97 4.18
N GLY A 110 5.62 3.89 3.41
CA GLY A 110 5.40 3.97 1.97
C GLY A 110 4.17 4.81 1.62
N LEU A 111 3.07 4.64 2.36
CA LEU A 111 1.87 5.47 2.17
C LEU A 111 2.13 6.96 2.49
N TRP A 112 2.81 7.27 3.61
CA TRP A 112 3.14 8.67 3.94
C TRP A 112 4.07 9.31 2.90
N ALA A 113 5.03 8.55 2.38
CA ALA A 113 5.89 9.01 1.28
C ALA A 113 5.08 9.32 0.02
N SER A 114 4.10 8.46 -0.33
CA SER A 114 3.16 8.70 -1.43
C SER A 114 2.33 9.97 -1.20
N MET A 115 1.78 10.16 0.00
CA MET A 115 1.01 11.37 0.33
C MET A 115 1.85 12.64 0.13
N VAL A 116 3.13 12.62 0.50
CA VAL A 116 4.06 13.74 0.25
C VAL A 116 4.34 13.92 -1.25
N ALA A 117 4.60 12.83 -1.99
CA ALA A 117 4.82 12.90 -3.43
C ALA A 117 3.61 13.49 -4.17
N ARG A 118 2.43 12.99 -3.86
CA ARG A 118 1.16 13.44 -4.45
C ARG A 118 0.74 14.84 -4.02
N CYS A 119 1.22 15.32 -2.87
CA CYS A 119 1.01 16.70 -2.41
C CYS A 119 1.56 17.75 -3.39
N GLY A 120 2.58 17.39 -4.16
CA GLY A 120 3.16 18.23 -5.20
C GLY A 120 2.30 18.38 -6.46
N GLY A 121 1.22 17.60 -6.60
CA GLY A 121 0.46 17.48 -7.84
C GLY A 121 1.27 16.82 -8.96
N GLN A 122 0.66 16.62 -10.12
CA GLN A 122 1.30 15.95 -11.26
C GLN A 122 2.62 16.59 -11.69
N GLU A 123 2.70 17.90 -11.66
CA GLU A 123 3.89 18.64 -12.14
C GLU A 123 5.16 18.37 -11.29
N ARG A 124 5.00 18.16 -9.98
CA ARG A 124 6.12 17.96 -9.04
C ARG A 124 6.29 16.50 -8.60
N PHE A 125 5.32 15.64 -8.90
CA PHE A 125 5.29 14.26 -8.43
C PHE A 125 6.60 13.51 -8.69
N PHE A 126 7.05 13.45 -9.95
CA PHE A 126 8.27 12.71 -10.31
C PHE A 126 9.54 13.31 -9.71
N GLY A 127 9.59 14.63 -9.54
CA GLY A 127 10.69 15.29 -8.85
C GLY A 127 10.74 14.95 -7.36
N ILE A 128 9.59 14.88 -6.70
CA ILE A 128 9.49 14.47 -5.30
C ILE A 128 9.80 12.97 -5.15
N THR A 129 9.28 12.13 -6.05
CA THR A 129 9.57 10.70 -6.11
C THR A 129 11.07 10.41 -6.21
N ASP A 130 11.78 11.14 -7.07
CA ASP A 130 13.24 11.05 -7.20
C ASP A 130 13.96 11.41 -5.88
N LEU A 131 13.53 12.48 -5.21
CA LEU A 131 14.09 12.86 -3.90
C LEU A 131 13.80 11.80 -2.82
N ILE A 132 12.59 11.22 -2.81
CA ILE A 132 12.20 10.18 -1.87
C ILE A 132 13.07 8.93 -2.06
N PHE A 133 13.23 8.43 -3.30
CA PHE A 133 14.07 7.26 -3.56
C PHE A 133 15.55 7.52 -3.27
N LYS A 134 16.08 8.67 -3.67
CA LYS A 134 17.47 9.06 -3.35
C LYS A 134 17.73 9.12 -1.85
N GLY A 135 16.76 9.60 -1.08
CA GLY A 135 16.85 9.73 0.37
C GLY A 135 16.42 8.49 1.14
N GLN A 136 16.01 7.39 0.48
CA GLN A 136 15.29 6.27 1.11
C GLN A 136 15.94 5.77 2.40
N GLN A 137 17.23 5.48 2.39
CA GLN A 137 17.94 5.00 3.57
C GLN A 137 17.95 6.00 4.73
N THR A 138 17.92 7.30 4.41
CA THR A 138 17.91 8.37 5.40
C THR A 138 16.54 8.55 6.02
N TRP A 139 15.48 8.68 5.18
CA TRP A 139 14.15 8.96 5.71
C TRP A 139 13.47 7.73 6.32
N VAL A 140 13.76 6.51 5.85
CA VAL A 140 13.34 5.28 6.54
C VAL A 140 14.06 5.15 7.88
N GLY A 141 15.36 5.43 7.89
CA GLY A 141 16.21 5.64 9.07
C GLY A 141 16.02 4.58 10.17
N SER A 142 15.71 5.05 11.36
CA SER A 142 15.47 4.20 12.54
C SER A 142 14.13 3.46 12.53
N GLY A 143 13.22 3.77 11.60
CA GLY A 143 11.85 3.29 11.58
C GLY A 143 10.96 3.92 12.66
N GLN A 144 11.44 4.99 13.33
CA GLN A 144 10.60 5.71 14.29
C GLN A 144 9.63 6.65 13.57
N PRO A 145 8.30 6.53 13.78
CA PRO A 145 7.29 7.26 13.01
C PRO A 145 7.51 8.78 12.95
N GLY A 146 7.87 9.39 14.08
CA GLY A 146 8.09 10.83 14.15
C GLY A 146 9.31 11.30 13.35
N GLU A 147 10.38 10.50 13.30
CA GLU A 147 11.58 10.78 12.51
C GLU A 147 11.29 10.63 11.03
N VAL A 148 10.64 9.53 10.63
CA VAL A 148 10.22 9.29 9.24
C VAL A 148 9.40 10.45 8.70
N VAL A 149 8.35 10.88 9.42
CA VAL A 149 7.52 12.01 9.00
C VAL A 149 8.34 13.31 8.95
N GLY A 150 9.26 13.52 9.91
CA GLY A 150 10.16 14.67 9.94
C GLY A 150 11.05 14.75 8.70
N GLU A 151 11.63 13.62 8.27
CA GLU A 151 12.46 13.55 7.07
C GLU A 151 11.63 13.71 5.78
N LEU A 152 10.45 13.08 5.69
CA LEU A 152 9.55 13.26 4.56
C LEU A 152 9.10 14.72 4.39
N ARG A 153 8.84 15.45 5.50
CA ARG A 153 8.57 16.90 5.45
C ARG A 153 9.76 17.68 4.91
N LYS A 154 11.01 17.32 5.27
CA LYS A 154 12.21 17.96 4.70
C LYS A 154 12.28 17.75 3.19
N ILE A 155 12.01 16.55 2.70
CA ILE A 155 11.96 16.25 1.26
C ILE A 155 10.89 17.10 0.57
N GLY A 156 9.69 17.19 1.14
CA GLY A 156 8.63 18.03 0.59
C GLY A 156 9.00 19.51 0.51
N ARG A 157 9.67 20.04 1.55
CA ARG A 157 10.17 21.43 1.53
C ARG A 157 11.26 21.64 0.46
N LEU A 158 12.17 20.69 0.28
CA LEU A 158 13.17 20.74 -0.80
C LEU A 158 12.51 20.80 -2.19
N ALA A 159 11.35 20.17 -2.34
CA ALA A 159 10.55 20.23 -3.56
C ALA A 159 9.64 21.48 -3.65
N GLY A 160 9.74 22.41 -2.70
CA GLY A 160 9.00 23.68 -2.71
C GLY A 160 7.58 23.60 -2.14
N LEU A 161 7.26 22.56 -1.35
CA LEU A 161 6.01 22.51 -0.58
C LEU A 161 6.20 23.29 0.74
N ASN A 162 5.18 24.03 1.14
CA ASN A 162 5.20 24.71 2.44
C ASN A 162 4.63 23.78 3.55
N ASP A 163 4.81 24.19 4.81
CA ASP A 163 4.42 23.37 5.95
C ASP A 163 2.91 23.13 6.04
N ASP A 164 2.10 24.14 5.72
CA ASP A 164 0.63 24.01 5.75
C ASP A 164 0.14 23.01 4.69
N GLN A 165 0.72 23.02 3.49
CA GLN A 165 0.45 22.03 2.45
C GLN A 165 0.82 20.62 2.90
N LEU A 166 2.03 20.47 3.45
CA LEU A 166 2.52 19.16 3.91
C LEU A 166 1.66 18.60 5.04
N GLU A 167 1.27 19.45 5.99
CA GLU A 167 0.42 19.03 7.09
C GLU A 167 -0.97 18.63 6.60
N SER A 168 -1.59 19.43 5.73
CA SER A 168 -2.87 19.11 5.12
C SER A 168 -2.83 17.77 4.37
N CYS A 169 -1.78 17.53 3.57
CA CYS A 169 -1.64 16.28 2.83
C CYS A 169 -1.43 15.07 3.76
N LEU A 170 -0.57 15.19 4.78
CA LEU A 170 -0.24 14.09 5.69
C LEU A 170 -1.38 13.73 6.65
N GLN A 171 -2.30 14.66 6.91
CA GLN A 171 -3.47 14.45 7.77
C GLN A 171 -4.73 14.03 6.99
N ASP A 172 -4.68 13.97 5.67
CA ASP A 172 -5.83 13.59 4.85
C ASP A 172 -6.09 12.07 4.90
N ALA A 173 -6.83 11.65 5.93
CA ALA A 173 -7.19 10.25 6.14
C ALA A 173 -8.04 9.69 5.01
N ASN A 174 -8.92 10.51 4.40
CA ASN A 174 -9.75 10.08 3.28
C ASN A 174 -8.88 9.78 2.06
N LYS A 175 -7.93 10.67 1.76
CA LYS A 175 -6.96 10.45 0.68
C LYS A 175 -6.12 9.19 0.91
N ALA A 176 -5.67 8.98 2.14
CA ALA A 176 -4.91 7.79 2.51
C ALA A 176 -5.71 6.49 2.25
N GLN A 177 -6.97 6.44 2.67
CA GLN A 177 -7.86 5.30 2.43
C GLN A 177 -8.13 5.09 0.93
N THR A 178 -8.41 6.15 0.19
CA THR A 178 -8.66 6.08 -1.26
C THR A 178 -7.42 5.60 -2.01
N LEU A 179 -6.21 6.03 -1.61
CA LEU A 179 -4.95 5.56 -2.21
C LEU A 179 -4.71 4.08 -1.96
N VAL A 180 -5.01 3.58 -0.76
CA VAL A 180 -4.89 2.15 -0.45
C VAL A 180 -5.86 1.33 -1.29
N ALA A 181 -7.14 1.72 -1.35
CA ALA A 181 -8.15 1.04 -2.16
C ALA A 181 -7.77 1.04 -3.65
N TRP A 182 -7.32 2.17 -4.17
CA TRP A 182 -6.88 2.31 -5.56
C TRP A 182 -5.66 1.42 -5.88
N TYR A 183 -4.71 1.34 -4.95
CA TYR A 183 -3.57 0.43 -5.08
C TYR A 183 -4.03 -1.04 -5.12
N GLU A 184 -4.88 -1.46 -4.18
CA GLU A 184 -5.36 -2.84 -4.08
C GLU A 184 -6.11 -3.25 -5.36
N GLU A 185 -7.01 -2.40 -5.86
CA GLU A 185 -7.77 -2.61 -7.10
C GLU A 185 -6.83 -2.82 -8.31
N ASN A 186 -5.88 -1.91 -8.52
CA ASN A 186 -4.97 -1.98 -9.66
C ASN A 186 -3.97 -3.14 -9.54
N ALA A 187 -3.42 -3.37 -8.34
CA ALA A 187 -2.46 -4.45 -8.12
C ALA A 187 -3.09 -5.84 -8.31
N ASP A 188 -4.37 -6.01 -7.94
CA ASP A 188 -5.11 -7.26 -8.17
C ASP A 188 -5.39 -7.46 -9.66
N ALA A 189 -5.88 -6.41 -10.35
CA ALA A 189 -6.15 -6.45 -11.78
C ALA A 189 -4.91 -6.83 -12.60
N ASP A 190 -3.75 -6.24 -12.29
CA ASP A 190 -2.48 -6.47 -12.98
C ASP A 190 -1.67 -7.63 -12.37
N LYS A 191 -2.20 -8.34 -11.35
CA LYS A 191 -1.61 -9.51 -10.68
C LYS A 191 -0.22 -9.22 -10.10
N ILE A 192 -0.05 -8.07 -9.48
CA ILE A 192 1.21 -7.63 -8.90
C ILE A 192 1.52 -8.40 -7.61
N THR A 193 2.66 -9.08 -7.58
CA THR A 193 3.09 -9.90 -6.43
C THR A 193 4.38 -9.40 -5.76
N GLY A 194 5.00 -8.36 -6.29
CA GLY A 194 6.24 -7.78 -5.77
C GLY A 194 6.60 -6.47 -6.44
N THR A 195 7.65 -5.80 -5.97
CA THR A 195 8.11 -4.52 -6.51
C THR A 195 9.63 -4.47 -6.71
N PRO A 196 10.13 -3.74 -7.72
CA PRO A 196 9.34 -3.18 -8.80
C PRO A 196 8.77 -4.26 -9.70
N SER A 197 7.56 -4.04 -10.21
CA SER A 197 6.97 -4.79 -11.32
C SER A 197 6.54 -3.81 -12.41
N PHE A 198 6.52 -4.28 -13.64
CA PHE A 198 6.21 -3.46 -14.81
C PHE A 198 5.07 -4.09 -15.60
N VAL A 199 4.10 -3.28 -16.00
CA VAL A 199 3.12 -3.69 -17.00
C VAL A 199 3.41 -2.91 -18.27
N ILE A 200 3.87 -3.64 -19.31
CA ILE A 200 4.28 -3.08 -20.59
C ILE A 200 3.22 -3.47 -21.63
N ASP A 201 2.43 -2.49 -22.07
CA ASP A 201 1.28 -2.71 -22.98
C ASP A 201 0.35 -3.85 -22.53
N GLY A 202 0.06 -3.91 -21.24
CA GLY A 202 -0.83 -4.89 -20.63
C GLY A 202 -0.18 -6.23 -20.25
N GLU A 203 1.12 -6.40 -20.51
CA GLU A 203 1.87 -7.61 -20.14
C GLU A 203 2.70 -7.36 -18.86
N MET A 204 2.49 -8.19 -17.83
CA MET A 204 3.16 -8.05 -16.55
C MET A 204 4.55 -8.70 -16.57
N HIS A 205 5.54 -7.93 -16.15
CA HIS A 205 6.93 -8.34 -16.00
C HIS A 205 7.43 -8.06 -14.57
N SER A 206 8.15 -9.02 -14.00
CA SER A 206 8.88 -8.80 -12.75
C SER A 206 10.10 -7.92 -12.97
N ASN A 207 10.74 -7.49 -11.87
CA ASN A 207 12.02 -6.78 -11.94
C ASN A 207 13.05 -7.54 -12.79
N MET A 208 13.71 -6.83 -13.69
CA MET A 208 14.64 -7.40 -14.65
C MET A 208 15.90 -6.53 -14.84
N SER A 209 16.88 -7.00 -15.59
CA SER A 209 18.04 -6.20 -15.96
C SER A 209 17.66 -5.11 -16.96
N TRP A 210 18.48 -4.03 -17.05
CA TRP A 210 18.28 -3.01 -18.08
C TRP A 210 18.36 -3.58 -19.51
N ALA A 211 19.22 -4.56 -19.74
CA ALA A 211 19.36 -5.19 -21.03
C ALA A 211 18.07 -5.89 -21.48
N ASP A 212 17.46 -6.67 -20.57
CA ASP A 212 16.19 -7.36 -20.84
C ASP A 212 15.05 -6.36 -21.02
N PHE A 213 15.02 -5.31 -20.18
CA PHE A 213 14.01 -4.25 -20.28
C PHE A 213 14.08 -3.53 -21.63
N LYS A 214 15.31 -3.18 -22.05
CA LYS A 214 15.57 -2.52 -23.31
C LYS A 214 15.20 -3.41 -24.52
N GLU A 215 15.51 -4.71 -24.46
CA GLU A 215 15.16 -5.68 -25.49
C GLU A 215 13.65 -5.71 -25.73
N ILE A 216 12.83 -5.79 -24.64
CA ILE A 216 11.38 -5.76 -24.73
C ILE A 216 10.87 -4.46 -25.38
N LEU A 217 11.41 -3.32 -24.98
CA LEU A 217 10.98 -2.03 -25.52
C LEU A 217 11.37 -1.87 -27.02
N ASP A 218 12.58 -2.28 -27.38
CA ASP A 218 13.06 -2.19 -28.77
C ASP A 218 12.28 -3.13 -29.70
N GLU A 219 11.93 -4.33 -29.22
CA GLU A 219 11.09 -5.28 -29.96
C GLU A 219 9.69 -4.69 -30.20
N LYS A 220 9.03 -4.18 -29.16
CA LYS A 220 7.70 -3.55 -29.28
C LYS A 220 7.72 -2.31 -30.19
N LEU A 221 8.82 -1.54 -30.22
CA LEU A 221 8.97 -0.41 -31.14
C LEU A 221 9.20 -0.85 -32.60
N GLY A 222 9.77 -2.04 -32.81
CA GLY A 222 9.95 -2.61 -34.16
C GLY A 222 8.64 -3.13 -34.74
N ASP A 223 7.67 -3.45 -33.91
CA ASP A 223 6.34 -3.97 -34.26
C ASP A 223 5.26 -2.86 -34.41
N ALA A 224 5.57 -1.58 -34.05
CA ALA A 224 4.67 -0.42 -34.03
C ALA A 224 4.71 0.44 -35.36
#